data_a9a2517052093bfe42c889534ff34a60
#
_entry.id   a9a2517052093bfe42c889534ff34a60
#
_cell.length_a   1.000
_cell.length_b   1.000
_cell.length_c   1.000
_cell.angle_alpha   90.00
_cell.angle_beta   90.00
_cell.angle_gamma   90.00
#
_symmetry.space_group_name_H-M   'P 1'
#
loop_
_entity.id
_entity.type
_entity.pdbx_description
1 polymer ?
#
loop_
_entity_poly.entity_id
_entity_poly.type
_entity_poly.pdbx_seq_one_letter_code
_entity_poly.pdbx_strand_id
1 'polypeptide(L)'
;TDEGYVGHGGRRLLSPLSREKLERVLRYLVDESEFLGPFGIRSLSRHHAEHPFEFRVGGEVHRVSYLPAESNTGMFGGNSNWRGPVWMPVNALIVRGLLNLHAFYGDDFTIECPAGSGQHMTLFGIAQEISRRLARTFLRDERGRRPVYGGTAKFQDDPHWRDLVLFYEYFHGDNGAGLGA
;
A
#
# COMPACT_ATOMS: atom_id res chain seq x y z
N THR A 1 2.86 -18.39 -19.02
CA THR A 1 3.19 -19.51 -18.11
C THR A 1 4.46 -20.15 -18.61
N ASP A 2 5.53 -20.17 -17.82
CA ASP A 2 6.70 -21.00 -18.10
C ASP A 2 6.22 -22.47 -17.96
N GLU A 3 5.92 -23.09 -19.10
CA GLU A 3 5.58 -24.49 -19.15
C GLU A 3 6.77 -25.30 -18.63
N GLY A 4 6.70 -25.76 -17.39
CA GLY A 4 7.72 -26.63 -16.80
C GLY A 4 8.33 -26.14 -15.49
N TYR A 5 8.13 -24.89 -15.07
CA TYR A 5 8.66 -24.48 -13.76
C TYR A 5 7.81 -25.07 -12.63
N VAL A 6 8.45 -25.89 -11.80
CA VAL A 6 7.85 -26.45 -10.59
C VAL A 6 8.40 -25.67 -9.40
N GLY A 7 7.50 -25.07 -8.63
CA GLY A 7 7.86 -24.30 -7.45
C GLY A 7 8.27 -25.16 -6.27
N HIS A 8 8.60 -24.50 -5.18
CA HIS A 8 8.98 -25.12 -3.92
C HIS A 8 7.96 -26.19 -3.46
N GLY A 9 8.44 -27.36 -3.08
CA GLY A 9 7.60 -28.49 -2.65
C GLY A 9 6.72 -29.08 -3.76
N GLY A 10 7.13 -28.99 -5.04
CA GLY A 10 6.39 -29.54 -6.18
C GLY A 10 5.14 -28.75 -6.57
N ARG A 11 4.99 -27.51 -6.08
CA ARG A 11 3.82 -26.67 -6.36
C ARG A 11 3.80 -26.19 -7.80
N ARG A 12 2.60 -26.03 -8.33
CA ARG A 12 2.35 -25.40 -9.63
C ARG A 12 1.59 -24.09 -9.44
N LEU A 13 1.97 -23.06 -10.19
CA LEU A 13 1.34 -21.75 -10.17
C LEU A 13 0.59 -21.51 -11.49
N LEU A 14 -0.69 -21.20 -11.40
CA LEU A 14 -1.44 -20.62 -12.51
C LEU A 14 -1.46 -19.11 -12.32
N SER A 15 -0.71 -18.39 -13.14
CA SER A 15 -0.57 -16.94 -13.05
C SER A 15 -0.54 -16.32 -14.44
N PRO A 16 -1.17 -15.15 -14.65
CA PRO A 16 -1.03 -14.37 -15.88
C PRO A 16 0.33 -13.68 -16.00
N LEU A 17 1.11 -13.63 -14.91
CA LEU A 17 2.41 -12.98 -14.86
C LEU A 17 3.53 -14.02 -14.95
N SER A 18 4.50 -13.77 -15.85
CA SER A 18 5.81 -14.43 -15.77
C SER A 18 6.59 -13.91 -14.57
N ARG A 19 7.63 -14.64 -14.15
CA ARG A 19 8.54 -14.23 -13.07
C ARG A 19 9.10 -12.83 -13.29
N GLU A 20 9.59 -12.54 -14.49
CA GLU A 20 10.15 -11.23 -14.84
C GLU A 20 9.14 -10.09 -14.75
N LYS A 21 7.89 -10.33 -15.19
CA LYS A 21 6.81 -9.35 -15.04
C LYS A 21 6.47 -9.12 -13.58
N LEU A 22 6.44 -10.18 -12.78
CA LEU A 22 6.22 -10.09 -11.34
C LEU A 22 7.31 -9.25 -10.67
N GLU A 23 8.60 -9.51 -10.96
CA GLU A 23 9.71 -8.70 -10.45
C GLU A 23 9.54 -7.20 -10.75
N ARG A 24 9.18 -6.87 -12.00
CA ARG A 24 8.96 -5.47 -12.39
C ARG A 24 7.80 -4.83 -11.63
N VAL A 25 6.68 -5.53 -11.46
CA VAL A 25 5.54 -5.03 -10.69
C VAL A 25 5.91 -4.84 -9.22
N LEU A 26 6.63 -5.79 -8.65
CA LEU A 26 7.04 -5.71 -7.24
C LEU A 26 8.02 -4.57 -6.98
N ARG A 27 8.92 -4.25 -7.89
CA ARG A 27 9.83 -3.10 -7.76
C ARG A 27 9.06 -1.78 -7.55
N TYR A 28 7.98 -1.54 -8.32
CA TYR A 28 7.11 -0.38 -8.10
C TYR A 28 6.35 -0.47 -6.78
N LEU A 29 5.86 -1.67 -6.45
CA LEU A 29 5.10 -1.87 -5.20
C LEU A 29 5.92 -1.51 -3.96
N VAL A 30 7.23 -1.84 -3.96
CA VAL A 30 8.13 -1.62 -2.81
C VAL A 30 8.97 -0.36 -2.93
N ASP A 31 8.69 0.52 -3.88
CA ASP A 31 9.35 1.81 -4.05
C ASP A 31 8.61 2.89 -3.23
N GLU A 32 9.35 3.59 -2.36
CA GLU A 32 8.79 4.64 -1.49
C GLU A 32 8.40 5.91 -2.26
N SER A 33 9.01 6.14 -3.42
CA SER A 33 8.62 7.22 -4.35
C SER A 33 7.34 6.87 -5.14
N GLU A 34 6.95 5.61 -5.13
CA GLU A 34 5.79 5.09 -5.84
C GLU A 34 4.69 4.64 -4.85
N PHE A 35 4.56 3.33 -4.62
CA PHE A 35 3.44 2.77 -3.87
C PHE A 35 3.72 2.52 -2.38
N LEU A 36 4.98 2.28 -1.98
CA LEU A 36 5.31 1.93 -0.61
C LEU A 36 5.27 3.16 0.31
N GLY A 37 4.15 3.37 0.99
CA GLY A 37 4.00 4.43 1.97
C GLY A 37 4.54 4.06 3.36
N PRO A 38 4.72 5.05 4.25
CA PRO A 38 5.15 4.80 5.63
C PRO A 38 4.13 4.01 6.45
N PHE A 39 2.87 3.94 5.99
CA PHE A 39 1.74 3.28 6.66
C PHE A 39 1.08 2.18 5.82
N GLY A 40 1.72 1.71 4.76
CA GLY A 40 1.25 0.65 3.88
C GLY A 40 1.32 1.01 2.40
N ILE A 41 0.72 0.19 1.56
CA ILE A 41 0.68 0.41 0.11
C ILE A 41 -0.41 1.42 -0.24
N ARG A 42 -0.02 2.47 -0.95
CA ARG A 42 -0.90 3.52 -1.48
C ARG A 42 -1.77 2.99 -2.61
N SER A 43 -3.00 3.48 -2.73
CA SER A 43 -3.93 3.09 -3.80
C SER A 43 -3.60 3.71 -5.17
N LEU A 44 -2.74 4.73 -5.21
CA LEU A 44 -2.14 5.31 -6.41
C LEU A 44 -0.68 5.64 -6.14
N SER A 45 0.17 5.53 -7.16
CA SER A 45 1.57 5.92 -7.05
C SER A 45 1.74 7.40 -6.70
N ARG A 46 2.65 7.69 -5.78
CA ARG A 46 3.04 9.06 -5.40
C ARG A 46 3.65 9.83 -6.57
N HIS A 47 4.20 9.16 -7.58
CA HIS A 47 4.68 9.76 -8.82
C HIS A 47 3.65 10.72 -9.44
N HIS A 48 2.35 10.39 -9.33
CA HIS A 48 1.26 11.22 -9.86
C HIS A 48 0.97 12.49 -9.04
N ALA A 49 1.73 12.81 -7.99
CA ALA A 49 1.67 14.12 -7.34
C ALA A 49 2.25 15.21 -8.26
N GLU A 50 3.39 14.91 -8.89
CA GLU A 50 4.10 15.83 -9.78
C GLU A 50 3.81 15.57 -11.27
N HIS A 51 3.42 14.32 -11.60
CA HIS A 51 3.12 13.86 -12.97
C HIS A 51 1.71 13.29 -13.06
N PRO A 52 0.65 14.12 -12.98
CA PRO A 52 -0.71 13.64 -13.08
C PRO A 52 -0.97 12.93 -14.41
N PHE A 53 -1.76 11.87 -14.36
CA PHE A 53 -2.22 11.22 -15.60
C PHE A 53 -3.31 12.07 -16.24
N GLU A 54 -3.16 12.37 -17.53
CA GLU A 54 -4.14 13.10 -18.32
C GLU A 54 -4.67 12.23 -19.46
N PHE A 55 -5.98 12.21 -19.59
CA PHE A 55 -6.68 11.51 -20.66
C PHE A 55 -7.65 12.47 -21.36
N ARG A 56 -7.58 12.51 -22.70
CA ARG A 56 -8.41 13.40 -23.50
C ARG A 56 -9.43 12.59 -24.27
N VAL A 57 -10.71 12.91 -24.07
CA VAL A 57 -11.84 12.30 -24.79
C VAL A 57 -12.94 13.33 -25.01
N GLY A 58 -13.54 13.34 -26.21
CA GLY A 58 -14.65 14.25 -26.56
C GLY A 58 -14.33 15.75 -26.43
N GLY A 59 -13.02 16.13 -26.51
CA GLY A 59 -12.59 17.53 -26.31
C GLY A 59 -12.37 17.92 -24.85
N GLU A 60 -12.69 17.06 -23.90
CA GLU A 60 -12.46 17.25 -22.47
C GLU A 60 -11.16 16.61 -21.99
N VAL A 61 -10.55 17.21 -20.98
CA VAL A 61 -9.33 16.68 -20.33
C VAL A 61 -9.72 16.12 -18.97
N HIS A 62 -9.57 14.83 -18.81
CA HIS A 62 -9.72 14.14 -17.52
C HIS A 62 -8.35 13.95 -16.88
N ARG A 63 -8.23 14.31 -15.61
CA ARG A 63 -6.95 14.30 -14.89
C ARG A 63 -7.05 13.46 -13.62
N VAL A 64 -6.07 12.60 -13.40
CA VAL A 64 -5.91 11.82 -12.16
C VAL A 64 -4.58 12.21 -11.51
N SER A 65 -4.66 12.73 -10.29
CA SER A 65 -3.50 13.12 -9.48
C SER A 65 -3.45 12.31 -8.20
N TYR A 66 -2.27 12.16 -7.63
CA TYR A 66 -2.10 11.61 -6.29
C TYR A 66 -2.73 12.55 -5.25
N LEU A 67 -3.65 12.01 -4.46
CA LEU A 67 -4.36 12.70 -3.38
C LEU A 67 -4.35 11.78 -2.16
N PRO A 68 -3.44 11.96 -1.19
CA PRO A 68 -3.26 11.03 -0.08
C PRO A 68 -4.36 11.10 0.99
N ALA A 69 -5.23 12.11 0.93
CA ALA A 69 -6.32 12.37 1.89
C ALA A 69 -7.70 12.21 1.23
N GLU A 70 -8.60 13.15 1.49
CA GLU A 70 -9.94 13.17 0.94
C GLU A 70 -9.96 13.49 -0.57
N SER A 71 -11.02 13.05 -1.24
CA SER A 71 -11.25 13.38 -2.65
C SER A 71 -11.59 14.86 -2.81
N ASN A 72 -11.03 15.48 -3.84
CA ASN A 72 -11.36 16.86 -4.25
C ASN A 72 -12.31 16.94 -5.45
N THR A 73 -12.82 15.80 -5.92
CA THR A 73 -13.76 15.72 -7.06
C THR A 73 -14.77 14.60 -6.84
N GLY A 74 -15.91 14.66 -7.54
CA GLY A 74 -16.89 13.55 -7.58
C GLY A 74 -16.45 12.35 -8.44
N MET A 75 -15.26 12.36 -9.00
CA MET A 75 -14.71 11.27 -9.82
C MET A 75 -14.51 10.01 -8.97
N PHE A 76 -14.80 8.86 -9.51
CA PHE A 76 -14.68 7.55 -8.84
C PHE A 76 -15.58 7.36 -7.60
N GLY A 77 -16.78 7.93 -7.59
CA GLY A 77 -17.81 7.63 -6.60
C GLY A 77 -17.88 8.59 -5.41
N GLY A 78 -17.25 9.76 -5.49
CA GLY A 78 -17.51 10.85 -4.54
C GLY A 78 -16.70 10.75 -3.25
N ASN A 79 -17.30 10.31 -2.15
CA ASN A 79 -16.71 10.41 -0.82
C ASN A 79 -15.46 9.55 -0.61
N SER A 80 -15.40 8.37 -1.22
CA SER A 80 -14.24 7.47 -1.10
C SER A 80 -13.13 7.88 -2.07
N ASN A 81 -11.92 8.07 -1.54
CA ASN A 81 -10.76 8.41 -2.35
C ASN A 81 -9.88 7.19 -2.65
N TRP A 82 -9.77 6.84 -3.95
CA TRP A 82 -8.93 5.73 -4.46
C TRP A 82 -7.62 6.22 -5.10
N ARG A 83 -7.20 7.46 -4.86
CA ARG A 83 -6.09 8.12 -5.55
C ARG A 83 -4.93 8.47 -4.62
N GLY A 84 -4.61 7.58 -3.66
CA GLY A 84 -3.46 7.77 -2.79
C GLY A 84 -3.57 7.24 -1.38
N PRO A 85 -4.77 7.20 -0.74
CA PRO A 85 -4.91 6.63 0.59
C PRO A 85 -4.51 5.15 0.67
N VAL A 86 -4.25 4.71 1.89
CA VAL A 86 -4.04 3.31 2.24
C VAL A 86 -5.39 2.68 2.56
N TRP A 87 -5.76 1.66 1.80
CA TRP A 87 -6.95 0.84 2.01
C TRP A 87 -6.57 -0.49 2.64
N MET A 88 -7.00 -0.74 3.87
CA MET A 88 -6.64 -1.96 4.61
C MET A 88 -7.06 -3.25 3.89
N PRO A 89 -8.29 -3.38 3.32
CA PRO A 89 -8.67 -4.59 2.59
C PRO A 89 -7.76 -4.88 1.39
N VAL A 90 -7.40 -3.85 0.61
CA VAL A 90 -6.49 -4.00 -0.54
C VAL A 90 -5.10 -4.43 -0.07
N ASN A 91 -4.57 -3.80 0.98
CA ASN A 91 -3.29 -4.18 1.56
C ASN A 91 -3.29 -5.62 2.10
N ALA A 92 -4.38 -6.07 2.74
CA ALA A 92 -4.52 -7.46 3.19
C ALA A 92 -4.48 -8.45 2.02
N LEU A 93 -5.11 -8.12 0.87
CA LEU A 93 -5.03 -8.94 -0.35
C LEU A 93 -3.61 -8.96 -0.93
N ILE A 94 -2.90 -7.83 -0.93
CA ILE A 94 -1.49 -7.76 -1.37
C ILE A 94 -0.61 -8.65 -0.47
N VAL A 95 -0.71 -8.51 0.85
CA VAL A 95 0.02 -9.33 1.82
C VAL A 95 -0.27 -10.82 1.57
N ARG A 96 -1.54 -11.19 1.41
CA ARG A 96 -1.94 -12.57 1.12
C ARG A 96 -1.37 -13.06 -0.21
N GLY A 97 -1.39 -12.24 -1.25
CA GLY A 97 -0.80 -12.54 -2.55
C GLY A 97 0.70 -12.80 -2.45
N LEU A 98 1.45 -11.97 -1.72
CA LEU A 98 2.88 -12.14 -1.47
C LEU A 98 3.18 -13.44 -0.73
N LEU A 99 2.39 -13.80 0.30
CA LEU A 99 2.55 -15.04 1.04
C LEU A 99 2.29 -16.28 0.14
N ASN A 100 1.27 -16.24 -0.73
CA ASN A 100 0.99 -17.30 -1.68
C ASN A 100 2.12 -17.45 -2.72
N LEU A 101 2.65 -16.35 -3.22
CA LEU A 101 3.77 -16.34 -4.15
C LEU A 101 5.05 -16.85 -3.47
N HIS A 102 5.29 -16.46 -2.20
CA HIS A 102 6.40 -17.01 -1.42
C HIS A 102 6.28 -18.53 -1.24
N ALA A 103 5.09 -19.03 -0.96
CA ALA A 103 4.86 -20.47 -0.85
C ALA A 103 5.19 -21.23 -2.15
N PHE A 104 5.12 -20.55 -3.31
CA PHE A 104 5.50 -21.13 -4.61
C PHE A 104 6.99 -20.96 -4.90
N TYR A 105 7.53 -19.73 -4.79
CA TYR A 105 8.90 -19.41 -5.17
C TYR A 105 9.96 -19.79 -4.11
N GLY A 106 9.56 -19.85 -2.82
CA GLY A 106 10.48 -20.08 -1.71
C GLY A 106 11.39 -18.89 -1.42
N ASP A 107 12.52 -19.16 -0.78
CA ASP A 107 13.50 -18.16 -0.35
C ASP A 107 14.43 -17.66 -1.48
N ASP A 108 14.48 -18.39 -2.60
CA ASP A 108 15.34 -18.06 -3.74
C ASP A 108 14.83 -16.87 -4.57
N PHE A 109 13.60 -16.44 -4.33
CA PHE A 109 13.02 -15.28 -4.97
C PHE A 109 13.03 -14.09 -4.03
N THR A 110 13.95 -13.16 -4.28
CA THR A 110 14.10 -11.95 -3.47
C THR A 110 13.95 -10.69 -4.32
N ILE A 111 13.47 -9.63 -3.69
CA ILE A 111 13.31 -8.30 -4.26
C ILE A 111 13.98 -7.29 -3.33
N GLU A 112 14.65 -6.30 -3.90
CA GLU A 112 15.18 -5.17 -3.14
C GLU A 112 14.02 -4.38 -2.50
N CYS A 113 13.99 -4.30 -1.17
CA CYS A 113 12.90 -3.65 -0.43
C CYS A 113 13.44 -2.90 0.80
N PRO A 114 13.18 -1.58 0.92
CA PRO A 114 12.62 -0.71 -0.13
C PRO A 114 13.51 -0.63 -1.39
N ALA A 115 12.93 -0.29 -2.53
CA ALA A 115 13.69 -0.12 -3.75
C ALA A 115 14.80 0.94 -3.57
N GLY A 116 16.01 0.65 -4.04
CA GLY A 116 17.18 1.52 -3.88
C GLY A 116 17.89 1.43 -2.51
N SER A 117 17.45 0.54 -1.60
CA SER A 117 18.05 0.38 -0.26
C SER A 117 19.28 -0.54 -0.24
N GLY A 118 19.50 -1.34 -1.25
CA GLY A 118 20.48 -2.43 -1.28
C GLY A 118 20.08 -3.66 -0.46
N GLN A 119 18.93 -3.65 0.22
CA GLN A 119 18.44 -4.77 1.02
C GLN A 119 17.52 -5.67 0.23
N HIS A 120 17.85 -6.95 0.11
CA HIS A 120 17.00 -7.93 -0.56
C HIS A 120 16.19 -8.72 0.45
N MET A 121 14.88 -8.79 0.22
CA MET A 121 13.93 -9.52 1.07
C MET A 121 13.20 -10.58 0.25
N THR A 122 12.89 -11.71 0.89
CA THR A 122 11.94 -12.69 0.34
C THR A 122 10.54 -12.08 0.26
N LEU A 123 9.65 -12.67 -0.50
CA LEU A 123 8.25 -12.19 -0.56
C LEU A 123 7.55 -12.27 0.81
N PHE A 124 7.98 -13.21 1.67
CA PHE A 124 7.54 -13.27 3.07
C PHE A 124 8.03 -12.05 3.86
N GLY A 125 9.31 -11.70 3.73
CA GLY A 125 9.89 -10.50 4.36
C GLY A 125 9.19 -9.21 3.92
N ILE A 126 8.87 -9.09 2.63
CA ILE A 126 8.11 -7.94 2.09
C ILE A 126 6.69 -7.89 2.68
N ALA A 127 6.00 -9.05 2.77
CA ALA A 127 4.69 -9.14 3.41
C ALA A 127 4.73 -8.71 4.88
N GLN A 128 5.78 -9.10 5.62
CA GLN A 128 6.00 -8.65 7.01
C GLN A 128 6.25 -7.14 7.09
N GLU A 129 7.07 -6.58 6.20
CA GLU A 129 7.35 -5.14 6.18
C GLU A 129 6.08 -4.31 5.91
N ILE A 130 5.27 -4.72 4.93
CA ILE A 130 3.97 -4.07 4.66
C ILE A 130 3.07 -4.18 5.90
N SER A 131 2.96 -5.35 6.52
CA SER A 131 2.15 -5.57 7.72
C SER A 131 2.63 -4.70 8.88
N ARG A 132 3.93 -4.55 9.07
CA ARG A 132 4.52 -3.69 10.09
C ARG A 132 4.19 -2.20 9.84
N ARG A 133 4.22 -1.76 8.57
CA ARG A 133 3.82 -0.39 8.20
C ARG A 133 2.33 -0.15 8.47
N LEU A 134 1.47 -1.10 8.13
CA LEU A 134 0.03 -1.03 8.44
C LEU A 134 -0.23 -0.96 9.94
N ALA A 135 0.44 -1.79 10.74
CA ALA A 135 0.30 -1.79 12.20
C ALA A 135 0.74 -0.46 12.82
N ARG A 136 1.75 0.20 12.25
CA ARG A 136 2.24 1.51 12.72
C ARG A 136 1.14 2.58 12.74
N THR A 137 0.13 2.48 11.87
CA THR A 137 -1.04 3.37 11.85
C THR A 137 -1.71 3.44 13.23
N PHE A 138 -1.73 2.33 13.97
CA PHE A 138 -2.45 2.19 15.24
C PHE A 138 -1.55 2.22 16.47
N LEU A 139 -0.24 2.08 16.30
CA LEU A 139 0.72 2.08 17.39
C LEU A 139 1.09 3.51 17.80
N ARG A 140 1.51 3.69 19.05
CA ARG A 140 2.04 4.96 19.52
C ARG A 140 3.45 5.17 18.96
N ASP A 141 3.69 6.36 18.44
CA ASP A 141 5.02 6.81 18.03
C ASP A 141 5.88 7.19 19.27
N GLU A 142 7.11 7.65 19.03
CA GLU A 142 8.06 8.08 20.06
C GLU A 142 7.55 9.25 20.91
N ARG A 143 6.56 10.01 20.39
CA ARG A 143 5.90 11.12 21.08
C ARG A 143 4.63 10.66 21.82
N GLY A 144 4.34 9.37 21.84
CA GLY A 144 3.15 8.77 22.42
C GLY A 144 1.86 8.98 21.62
N ARG A 145 1.94 9.48 20.38
CA ARG A 145 0.80 9.78 19.52
C ARG A 145 0.50 8.62 18.57
N ARG A 146 -0.77 8.41 18.25
CA ARG A 146 -1.20 7.41 17.27
C ARG A 146 -1.48 8.09 15.92
N PRO A 147 -0.85 7.65 14.82
CA PRO A 147 -1.10 8.21 13.49
C PRO A 147 -2.58 8.20 13.10
N VAL A 148 -3.32 7.15 13.43
CA VAL A 148 -4.75 7.02 13.13
C VAL A 148 -5.59 8.21 13.61
N TYR A 149 -5.21 8.88 14.67
CA TYR A 149 -5.93 10.04 15.20
C TYR A 149 -5.57 11.36 14.52
N GLY A 150 -4.56 11.36 13.66
CA GLY A 150 -4.10 12.56 12.96
C GLY A 150 -3.80 13.71 13.94
N GLY A 151 -4.30 14.91 13.59
CA GLY A 151 -4.17 16.11 14.41
C GLY A 151 -5.24 16.30 15.50
N THR A 152 -6.14 15.34 15.71
CA THR A 152 -7.29 15.49 16.61
C THR A 152 -6.87 15.37 18.07
N ALA A 153 -6.70 16.49 18.77
CA ALA A 153 -6.28 16.53 20.18
C ALA A 153 -7.17 15.67 21.09
N LYS A 154 -8.49 15.70 20.88
CA LYS A 154 -9.42 14.87 21.64
C LYS A 154 -9.06 13.38 21.64
N PHE A 155 -8.75 12.81 20.49
CA PHE A 155 -8.39 11.38 20.41
C PHE A 155 -6.95 11.10 20.82
N GLN A 156 -6.07 12.09 20.77
CA GLN A 156 -4.69 11.93 21.20
C GLN A 156 -4.53 12.04 22.73
N ASP A 157 -5.22 12.98 23.37
CA ASP A 157 -4.88 13.46 24.71
C ASP A 157 -5.96 13.16 25.76
N ASP A 158 -7.25 13.05 25.37
CA ASP A 158 -8.35 12.80 26.29
C ASP A 158 -8.24 11.39 26.91
N PRO A 159 -8.28 11.24 28.24
CA PRO A 159 -8.13 9.95 28.92
C PRO A 159 -9.16 8.89 28.53
N HIS A 160 -10.38 9.30 28.10
CA HIS A 160 -11.40 8.39 27.63
C HIS A 160 -11.13 7.91 26.21
N TRP A 161 -10.73 8.82 25.30
CA TRP A 161 -10.63 8.53 23.88
C TRP A 161 -9.28 7.99 23.42
N ARG A 162 -8.18 8.39 24.06
CA ARG A 162 -6.81 8.09 23.60
C ARG A 162 -6.47 6.60 23.46
N ASP A 163 -7.20 5.73 24.14
CA ASP A 163 -6.98 4.27 24.13
C ASP A 163 -8.11 3.49 23.42
N LEU A 164 -9.15 4.18 22.93
CA LEU A 164 -10.19 3.62 22.08
C LEU A 164 -9.74 3.71 20.62
N VAL A 165 -9.04 2.67 20.15
CA VAL A 165 -8.51 2.68 18.79
C VAL A 165 -9.65 2.54 17.78
N LEU A 166 -9.89 3.61 17.00
CA LEU A 166 -10.92 3.67 15.97
C LEU A 166 -10.37 3.10 14.65
N PHE A 167 -11.24 2.43 13.90
CA PHE A 167 -10.94 1.95 12.55
C PHE A 167 -11.77 2.74 11.53
N TYR A 168 -11.10 3.26 10.51
CA TYR A 168 -11.68 4.13 9.50
C TYR A 168 -11.81 3.42 8.16
N GLU A 169 -12.57 3.99 7.23
CA GLU A 169 -12.77 3.43 5.90
C GLU A 169 -11.43 3.30 5.14
N TYR A 170 -10.61 4.35 5.19
CA TYR A 170 -9.25 4.38 4.65
C TYR A 170 -8.36 5.29 5.48
N PHE A 171 -7.07 5.31 5.16
CA PHE A 171 -6.07 6.04 5.94
C PHE A 171 -5.22 6.90 5.03
N HIS A 172 -4.83 8.06 5.49
CA HIS A 172 -4.00 9.00 4.74
C HIS A 172 -2.69 8.34 4.27
N GLY A 173 -2.38 8.43 2.97
CA GLY A 173 -1.26 7.74 2.34
C GLY A 173 0.13 8.07 2.90
N ASP A 174 0.31 9.27 3.50
CA ASP A 174 1.62 9.75 3.95
C ASP A 174 1.74 9.92 5.47
N ASN A 175 0.63 10.11 6.21
CA ASN A 175 0.68 10.32 7.67
C ASN A 175 -0.15 9.34 8.50
N GLY A 176 -0.90 8.43 7.85
CA GLY A 176 -1.65 7.38 8.52
C GLY A 176 -2.92 7.83 9.27
N ALA A 177 -3.34 9.09 9.14
CA ALA A 177 -4.57 9.56 9.75
C ALA A 177 -5.80 8.83 9.20
N GLY A 178 -6.72 8.44 10.08
CA GLY A 178 -7.99 7.84 9.67
C GLY A 178 -8.87 8.82 8.94
N LEU A 179 -9.49 8.39 7.84
CA LEU A 179 -10.29 9.16 6.91
C LEU A 179 -11.52 8.35 6.46
N GLY A 180 -12.50 9.05 5.90
CA GLY A 180 -13.79 8.45 5.59
C GLY A 180 -14.65 8.27 6.84
N ALA A 181 -15.95 8.35 6.69
CA ALA A 181 -16.92 8.22 7.78
C ALA A 181 -17.59 6.85 7.77
#